data_a9bcf73dcb9d4b2d927d441675d7d455
#
_entry.id   a9bcf73dcb9d4b2d927d441675d7d455
#
_cell.length_a   1.000
_cell.length_b   1.000
_cell.length_c   1.000
_cell.angle_alpha   90.00
_cell.angle_beta   90.00
_cell.angle_gamma   90.00
#
_symmetry.space_group_name_H-M   'P 1'
#
loop_
_entity.id
_entity.type
_entity.pdbx_description
1 polymer ?
#
loop_
_entity_poly.entity_id
_entity_poly.type
_entity_poly.pdbx_seq_one_letter_code
_entity_poly.pdbx_strand_id
1 'polypeptide(L)'
;MYKRQKEYTITFAANKKTLTRQELFDWSQESDEQIRYYSGTATYKTTFRWKNKPNKDQQIYLNLGTVYNLATVRVNSVDCGTIWTAPYRANITGALKKGTNELEIEVTNTWANALTGADEGKAPFDGIWTNAKYRRAEKTLLPAGLLGPLSFSITE
;
A
#
# COMPACT_ATOMS: atom_id res chain seq x y z
N MET A 1 -28.69 -2.83 -4.96
CA MET A 1 -27.53 -1.95 -5.24
C MET A 1 -26.27 -2.81 -5.38
N TYR A 2 -25.78 -2.98 -6.60
CA TYR A 2 -24.55 -3.72 -6.83
C TYR A 2 -23.37 -2.87 -6.37
N LYS A 3 -22.75 -3.21 -5.25
CA LYS A 3 -21.37 -2.79 -5.00
C LYS A 3 -20.48 -3.56 -5.95
N ARG A 4 -19.96 -2.90 -6.97
CA ARG A 4 -18.86 -3.47 -7.74
C ARG A 4 -17.74 -3.77 -6.76
N GLN A 5 -17.38 -5.05 -6.63
CA GLN A 5 -16.23 -5.45 -5.83
C GLN A 5 -15.00 -4.72 -6.38
N LYS A 6 -14.32 -3.99 -5.52
CA LYS A 6 -13.04 -3.36 -5.87
C LYS A 6 -12.01 -4.47 -6.08
N GLU A 7 -11.27 -4.33 -7.15
CA GLU A 7 -10.18 -5.24 -7.45
C GLU A 7 -8.89 -4.44 -7.44
N TYR A 8 -7.90 -4.97 -6.72
CA TYR A 8 -6.57 -4.37 -6.63
C TYR A 8 -5.58 -5.24 -7.40
N THR A 9 -4.82 -4.64 -8.30
CA THR A 9 -3.62 -5.25 -8.86
C THR A 9 -2.42 -4.78 -8.05
N ILE A 10 -1.68 -5.72 -7.46
CA ILE A 10 -0.58 -5.43 -6.56
C ILE A 10 0.70 -5.98 -7.17
N THR A 11 1.67 -5.12 -7.43
CA THR A 11 2.96 -5.49 -7.99
C THR A 11 4.08 -5.20 -6.99
N PHE A 12 4.81 -6.24 -6.63
CA PHE A 12 5.97 -6.17 -5.73
C PHE A 12 7.22 -5.89 -6.56
N ALA A 13 7.82 -4.71 -6.39
CA ALA A 13 8.87 -4.22 -7.28
C ALA A 13 10.13 -5.11 -7.30
N ALA A 14 10.60 -5.58 -6.14
CA ALA A 14 11.88 -6.27 -6.04
C ALA A 14 11.87 -7.69 -6.61
N ASN A 15 10.76 -8.43 -6.48
CA ASN A 15 10.65 -9.82 -6.98
C ASN A 15 9.67 -9.96 -8.15
N LYS A 16 9.09 -8.86 -8.60
CA LYS A 16 8.15 -8.80 -9.74
C LYS A 16 6.91 -9.67 -9.60
N LYS A 17 6.57 -10.09 -8.39
CA LYS A 17 5.30 -10.79 -8.12
C LYS A 17 4.14 -9.83 -8.33
N THR A 18 3.11 -10.31 -9.01
CA THR A 18 1.87 -9.57 -9.23
C THR A 18 0.68 -10.40 -8.75
N LEU A 19 -0.15 -9.78 -7.93
CA LEU A 19 -1.37 -10.38 -7.39
C LEU A 19 -2.58 -9.55 -7.78
N THR A 20 -3.71 -10.23 -7.89
CA THR A 20 -5.02 -9.59 -7.99
C THR A 20 -5.85 -10.01 -6.78
N ARG A 21 -6.32 -9.03 -6.01
CA ARG A 21 -7.11 -9.25 -4.78
C ARG A 21 -8.30 -8.31 -4.71
N GLN A 22 -9.37 -8.78 -4.13
CA GLN A 22 -10.57 -7.96 -3.87
C GLN A 22 -10.48 -7.25 -2.52
N GLU A 23 -9.70 -7.80 -1.59
CA GLU A 23 -9.50 -7.24 -0.26
C GLU A 23 -8.04 -6.89 -0.02
N LEU A 24 -7.81 -5.85 0.78
CA LEU A 24 -6.49 -5.50 1.28
C LEU A 24 -6.08 -6.49 2.37
N PHE A 25 -4.79 -6.74 2.49
CA PHE A 25 -4.27 -7.76 3.40
C PHE A 25 -2.90 -7.39 3.92
N ASP A 26 -2.52 -8.05 5.02
CA ASP A 26 -1.18 -7.99 5.60
C ASP A 26 -0.26 -8.97 4.86
N TRP A 27 0.80 -8.47 4.24
CA TRP A 27 1.74 -9.32 3.50
C TRP A 27 2.35 -10.42 4.38
N SER A 28 2.60 -10.13 5.65
CA SER A 28 3.22 -11.07 6.58
C SER A 28 2.36 -12.31 6.88
N GLN A 29 1.08 -12.25 6.53
CA GLN A 29 0.14 -13.36 6.72
C GLN A 29 -0.06 -14.22 5.46
N GLU A 30 0.62 -13.88 4.35
CA GLU A 30 0.49 -14.63 3.10
C GLU A 30 1.18 -16.00 3.17
N SER A 31 0.62 -16.96 2.46
CA SER A 31 1.19 -18.29 2.33
C SER A 31 2.43 -18.34 1.43
N ASP A 32 2.47 -17.47 0.41
CA ASP A 32 3.63 -17.31 -0.45
C ASP A 32 4.78 -16.65 0.33
N GLU A 33 5.87 -17.38 0.53
CA GLU A 33 7.03 -16.88 1.28
C GLU A 33 7.70 -15.67 0.65
N GLN A 34 7.62 -15.51 -0.66
CA GLN A 34 8.17 -14.34 -1.36
C GLN A 34 7.36 -13.06 -1.09
N ILE A 35 6.15 -13.19 -0.62
CA ILE A 35 5.31 -12.08 -0.16
C ILE A 35 5.36 -11.94 1.35
N ARG A 36 5.29 -13.04 2.07
CA ARG A 36 5.30 -13.06 3.53
C ARG A 36 6.54 -12.39 4.13
N TYR A 37 7.69 -12.61 3.53
CA TYR A 37 8.97 -12.02 3.98
C TYR A 37 9.37 -10.77 3.19
N TYR A 38 8.49 -10.25 2.35
CA TYR A 38 8.80 -9.13 1.47
C TYR A 38 9.15 -7.86 2.25
N SER A 39 10.22 -7.20 1.82
CA SER A 39 10.58 -5.84 2.20
C SER A 39 10.87 -5.03 0.94
N GLY A 40 10.32 -3.85 0.86
CA GLY A 40 10.44 -2.98 -0.30
C GLY A 40 9.12 -2.34 -0.67
N THR A 41 9.00 -1.95 -1.92
CA THR A 41 7.83 -1.25 -2.42
C THR A 41 6.90 -2.18 -3.19
N ALA A 42 5.61 -2.08 -2.91
CA ALA A 42 4.55 -2.69 -3.71
C ALA A 42 3.59 -1.60 -4.18
N THR A 43 3.14 -1.72 -5.41
CA THR A 43 2.23 -0.78 -6.05
C THR A 43 0.84 -1.40 -6.17
N TYR A 44 -0.13 -0.72 -5.57
CA TYR A 44 -1.55 -1.07 -5.65
C TYR A 44 -2.22 -0.22 -6.70
N LYS A 45 -2.88 -0.84 -7.66
CA LYS A 45 -3.64 -0.15 -8.70
C LYS A 45 -5.10 -0.58 -8.65
N THR A 46 -5.99 0.40 -8.67
CA THR A 46 -7.44 0.20 -8.76
C THR A 46 -8.10 1.41 -9.39
N THR A 47 -9.40 1.34 -9.56
CA THR A 47 -10.21 2.46 -10.03
C THR A 47 -11.36 2.72 -9.07
N PHE A 48 -11.86 3.94 -9.07
CA PHE A 48 -13.06 4.31 -8.34
C PHE A 48 -13.85 5.36 -9.12
N ARG A 49 -15.14 5.46 -8.83
CA ARG A 49 -16.01 6.44 -9.48
C ARG A 49 -16.32 7.60 -8.53
N TRP A 50 -16.29 8.81 -9.08
CA TRP A 50 -16.66 10.02 -8.37
C TRP A 50 -17.78 10.75 -9.11
N LYS A 51 -18.87 11.09 -8.40
CA LYS A 51 -20.08 11.62 -9.04
C LYS A 51 -19.93 13.07 -9.52
N ASN A 52 -19.37 13.94 -8.69
CA ASN A 52 -19.31 15.37 -8.95
C ASN A 52 -17.92 15.90 -8.67
N LYS A 53 -17.48 16.92 -9.46
CA LYS A 53 -16.27 17.66 -9.09
C LYS A 53 -16.48 18.34 -7.72
N PRO A 54 -15.43 18.39 -6.88
CA PRO A 54 -15.50 19.14 -5.63
C PRO A 54 -15.84 20.61 -5.88
N ASN A 55 -16.65 21.19 -4.99
CA ASN A 55 -16.87 22.64 -4.96
C ASN A 55 -15.58 23.36 -4.53
N LYS A 56 -15.49 24.67 -4.82
CA LYS A 56 -14.29 25.47 -4.51
C LYS A 56 -13.85 25.40 -3.04
N ASP A 57 -14.81 25.21 -2.13
CA ASP A 57 -14.56 25.22 -0.70
C ASP A 57 -14.41 23.81 -0.11
N GLN A 58 -14.55 22.77 -0.93
CA GLN A 58 -14.46 21.38 -0.48
C GLN A 58 -13.06 20.83 -0.65
N GLN A 59 -12.61 20.08 0.34
CA GLN A 59 -11.39 19.28 0.28
C GLN A 59 -11.76 17.79 0.42
N ILE A 60 -11.24 16.98 -0.47
CA ILE A 60 -11.47 15.55 -0.51
C ILE A 60 -10.17 14.85 -0.12
N TYR A 61 -10.26 14.00 0.90
CA TYR A 61 -9.14 13.18 1.37
C TYR A 61 -9.41 11.70 1.13
N LEU A 62 -8.41 10.99 0.66
CA LEU A 62 -8.37 9.54 0.68
C LEU A 62 -7.72 9.10 2.00
N ASN A 63 -8.48 8.39 2.83
CA ASN A 63 -7.99 7.79 4.05
C ASN A 63 -7.52 6.37 3.75
N LEU A 64 -6.28 6.05 4.09
CA LEU A 64 -5.67 4.75 3.82
C LEU A 64 -5.88 3.74 4.94
N GLY A 65 -6.40 4.20 6.09
CA GLY A 65 -6.52 3.34 7.27
C GLY A 65 -5.15 2.97 7.82
N THR A 66 -4.90 1.68 7.98
CA THR A 66 -3.63 1.16 8.50
C THR A 66 -2.65 0.90 7.38
N VAL A 67 -1.45 1.46 7.49
CA VAL A 67 -0.35 1.34 6.52
C VAL A 67 0.95 1.01 7.26
N TYR A 68 1.71 0.08 6.73
CA TYR A 68 3.05 -0.27 7.20
C TYR A 68 4.06 -0.18 6.04
N ASN A 69 4.80 0.92 5.88
CA ASN A 69 4.93 2.04 6.83
C ASN A 69 4.77 3.39 6.11
N LEU A 70 5.07 3.44 4.81
CA LEU A 70 5.12 4.63 3.98
C LEU A 70 4.23 4.43 2.75
N ALA A 71 3.43 5.42 2.41
CA ALA A 71 2.58 5.36 1.22
C ALA A 71 2.70 6.62 0.37
N THR A 72 2.83 6.43 -0.95
CA THR A 72 2.70 7.50 -1.94
C THR A 72 1.42 7.28 -2.72
N VAL A 73 0.59 8.32 -2.81
CA VAL A 73 -0.72 8.26 -3.46
C VAL A 73 -0.70 9.04 -4.76
N ARG A 74 -1.14 8.40 -5.85
CA ARG A 74 -1.39 9.07 -7.14
C ARG A 74 -2.83 8.82 -7.56
N VAL A 75 -3.48 9.87 -8.01
CA VAL A 75 -4.82 9.82 -8.61
C VAL A 75 -4.71 10.39 -10.02
N ASN A 76 -5.13 9.63 -11.02
CA ASN A 76 -5.03 10.01 -12.42
C ASN A 76 -3.62 10.46 -12.82
N SER A 77 -2.61 9.75 -12.33
CA SER A 77 -1.18 10.03 -12.50
C SER A 77 -0.67 11.33 -11.85
N VAL A 78 -1.50 11.99 -11.04
CA VAL A 78 -1.11 13.18 -10.27
C VAL A 78 -0.65 12.76 -8.89
N ASP A 79 0.54 13.17 -8.50
CA ASP A 79 1.10 12.91 -7.17
C ASP A 79 0.32 13.68 -6.11
N CYS A 80 -0.29 12.96 -5.18
CA CYS A 80 -1.05 13.51 -4.07
C CYS A 80 -0.30 13.47 -2.74
N GLY A 81 0.98 13.17 -2.78
CA GLY A 81 1.87 13.21 -1.64
C GLY A 81 2.30 11.85 -1.11
N THR A 82 3.30 11.90 -0.25
CA THR A 82 3.84 10.75 0.47
C THR A 82 3.52 10.90 1.95
N ILE A 83 2.88 9.87 2.52
CA ILE A 83 2.42 9.86 3.90
C ILE A 83 3.22 8.81 4.67
N TRP A 84 3.81 9.20 5.81
CA TRP A 84 4.69 8.36 6.62
C TRP A 84 4.37 8.41 8.12
N THR A 85 3.34 9.18 8.49
CA THR A 85 2.81 9.26 9.85
C THR A 85 1.29 9.23 9.84
N ALA A 86 0.70 8.73 10.93
CA ALA A 86 -0.76 8.79 11.09
C ALA A 86 -1.23 10.25 11.32
N PRO A 87 -2.42 10.64 10.84
CA PRO A 87 -3.33 9.82 10.05
C PRO A 87 -2.85 9.64 8.60
N TYR A 88 -2.92 8.42 8.10
CA TYR A 88 -2.55 8.12 6.71
C TYR A 88 -3.65 8.57 5.77
N ARG A 89 -3.57 9.80 5.33
CA ARG A 89 -4.53 10.39 4.39
C ARG A 89 -3.85 11.31 3.39
N ALA A 90 -4.36 11.33 2.17
CA ALA A 90 -3.87 12.18 1.09
C ALA A 90 -4.99 13.10 0.61
N ASN A 91 -4.66 14.37 0.37
CA ASN A 91 -5.57 15.31 -0.28
C ASN A 91 -5.58 15.04 -1.79
N ILE A 92 -6.69 14.54 -2.29
CA ILE A 92 -6.84 14.18 -3.70
C ILE A 92 -7.69 15.17 -4.49
N THR A 93 -8.10 16.26 -3.89
CA THR A 93 -9.04 17.26 -4.47
C THR A 93 -8.66 17.71 -5.87
N GLY A 94 -7.41 18.11 -6.06
CA GLY A 94 -6.93 18.64 -7.33
C GLY A 94 -6.76 17.60 -8.44
N ALA A 95 -6.76 16.33 -8.09
CA ALA A 95 -6.55 15.23 -9.03
C ALA A 95 -7.86 14.53 -9.42
N LEU A 96 -8.95 14.76 -8.67
CA LEU A 96 -10.24 14.12 -8.91
C LEU A 96 -10.90 14.65 -10.19
N LYS A 97 -11.52 13.73 -10.92
CA LYS A 97 -12.40 14.06 -12.03
C LYS A 97 -13.75 13.36 -11.87
N LYS A 98 -14.76 13.87 -12.51
CA LYS A 98 -16.07 13.20 -12.60
C LYS A 98 -15.93 11.89 -13.38
N GLY A 99 -16.54 10.84 -12.87
CA GLY A 99 -16.53 9.52 -13.51
C GLY A 99 -15.44 8.63 -12.94
N THR A 100 -14.80 7.85 -13.78
CA THR A 100 -13.77 6.88 -13.38
C THR A 100 -12.43 7.57 -13.11
N ASN A 101 -11.89 7.34 -11.93
CA ASN A 101 -10.56 7.79 -11.52
C ASN A 101 -9.63 6.59 -11.34
N GLU A 102 -8.39 6.73 -11.75
CA GLU A 102 -7.34 5.74 -11.51
C GLU A 102 -6.63 6.05 -10.20
N LEU A 103 -6.50 5.05 -9.34
CA LEU A 103 -5.82 5.16 -8.05
C LEU A 103 -4.59 4.27 -8.04
N GLU A 104 -3.45 4.84 -7.67
CA GLU A 104 -2.20 4.13 -7.47
C GLU A 104 -1.65 4.47 -6.09
N ILE A 105 -1.37 3.43 -5.31
CA ILE A 105 -0.78 3.59 -3.98
C ILE A 105 0.48 2.75 -3.92
N GLU A 106 1.63 3.39 -3.74
CA GLU A 106 2.90 2.72 -3.50
C GLU A 106 3.13 2.63 -2.00
N VAL A 107 3.30 1.41 -1.50
CA VAL A 107 3.56 1.17 -0.08
C VAL A 107 4.95 0.56 0.08
N THR A 108 5.73 1.12 0.99
CA THR A 108 7.07 0.65 1.33
C THR A 108 7.11 0.32 2.82
N ASN A 109 7.54 -0.88 3.15
CA ASN A 109 7.75 -1.32 4.52
C ASN A 109 9.24 -1.21 4.93
N THR A 110 9.56 -1.71 6.13
CA THR A 110 10.94 -1.78 6.62
C THR A 110 11.65 -3.05 6.14
N TRP A 111 12.97 -3.10 6.26
CA TRP A 111 13.79 -4.27 5.91
C TRP A 111 13.64 -5.47 6.87
N ALA A 112 12.94 -5.32 7.97
CA ALA A 112 12.86 -6.31 9.05
C ALA A 112 12.41 -7.70 8.56
N ASN A 113 11.36 -7.77 7.76
CA ASN A 113 10.79 -9.04 7.32
C ASN A 113 11.72 -9.77 6.32
N ALA A 114 12.34 -9.06 5.40
CA ALA A 114 13.28 -9.64 4.46
C ALA A 114 14.55 -10.15 5.15
N LEU A 115 15.07 -9.42 6.13
CA LEU A 115 16.22 -9.84 6.92
C LEU A 115 15.90 -11.09 7.75
N THR A 116 14.71 -11.16 8.33
CA THR A 116 14.22 -12.36 9.02
C THR A 116 14.12 -13.55 8.07
N GLY A 117 13.56 -13.33 6.89
CA GLY A 117 13.44 -14.36 5.86
C GLY A 117 14.80 -14.86 5.39
N ALA A 118 15.74 -13.96 5.14
CA ALA A 118 17.11 -14.33 4.72
C ALA A 118 17.83 -15.16 5.80
N ASP A 119 17.66 -14.83 7.07
CA ASP A 119 18.23 -15.55 8.21
C ASP A 119 17.65 -16.98 8.34
N GLU A 120 16.41 -17.18 7.92
CA GLU A 120 15.73 -18.48 7.93
C GLU A 120 15.87 -19.26 6.61
N GLY A 121 16.66 -18.77 5.65
CA GLY A 121 16.78 -19.39 4.33
C GLY A 121 15.55 -19.18 3.42
N LYS A 122 14.73 -18.16 3.71
CA LYS A 122 13.47 -17.85 3.03
C LYS A 122 13.47 -16.43 2.47
N ALA A 123 14.58 -16.01 1.90
CA ALA A 123 14.73 -14.68 1.32
C ALA A 123 13.69 -14.44 0.20
N PRO A 124 12.95 -13.32 0.22
CA PRO A 124 11.93 -13.05 -0.81
C PRO A 124 12.51 -12.67 -2.16
N PHE A 125 13.77 -12.32 -2.24
CA PHE A 125 14.54 -11.99 -3.45
C PHE A 125 16.03 -12.01 -3.15
N ASP A 126 16.85 -11.96 -4.20
CA ASP A 126 18.31 -12.00 -4.07
C ASP A 126 18.91 -10.67 -3.59
N GLY A 127 20.11 -10.73 -2.98
CA GLY A 127 20.86 -9.55 -2.59
C GLY A 127 20.47 -8.93 -1.25
N ILE A 128 19.69 -9.65 -0.43
CA ILE A 128 19.37 -9.21 0.92
C ILE A 128 20.59 -9.45 1.81
N TRP A 129 21.22 -8.36 2.26
CA TRP A 129 22.40 -8.42 3.07
C TRP A 129 22.50 -7.24 4.02
N THR A 130 23.10 -7.47 5.19
CA THR A 130 23.46 -6.40 6.14
C THR A 130 24.73 -6.79 6.88
N ASN A 131 25.58 -5.81 7.16
CA ASN A 131 26.72 -5.95 8.06
C ASN A 131 26.36 -5.72 9.53
N ALA A 132 25.13 -5.25 9.79
CA ALA A 132 24.63 -5.10 11.15
C ALA A 132 24.27 -6.48 11.72
N LYS A 133 24.55 -6.67 13.01
CA LYS A 133 24.04 -7.84 13.73
C LYS A 133 22.53 -7.68 13.91
N TYR A 134 21.78 -8.20 12.95
CA TYR A 134 20.32 -8.21 13.03
C TYR A 134 19.88 -9.39 13.91
N ARG A 135 19.45 -9.07 15.11
CA ARG A 135 18.88 -10.06 16.01
C ARG A 135 17.57 -9.52 16.57
N ARG A 136 16.47 -10.04 16.08
CA ARG A 136 15.23 -9.92 16.80
C ARG A 136 15.14 -11.09 17.78
N ALA A 137 14.92 -10.78 19.05
CA ALA A 137 14.73 -11.81 20.09
C ALA A 137 13.52 -12.71 19.79
N GLU A 138 12.54 -12.16 19.09
CA GLU A 138 11.37 -12.88 18.61
C GLU A 138 11.42 -12.93 17.07
N LYS A 139 11.44 -14.12 16.50
CA LYS A 139 11.43 -14.33 15.04
C LYS A 139 10.03 -14.12 14.42
N THR A 140 9.26 -13.18 14.97
CA THR A 140 7.96 -12.80 14.46
C THR A 140 8.10 -11.74 13.38
N LEU A 141 7.35 -11.90 12.30
CA LEU A 141 7.27 -10.89 11.24
C LEU A 141 6.49 -9.67 11.73
N LEU A 142 6.87 -8.51 11.20
CA LEU A 142 6.09 -7.29 11.38
C LEU A 142 4.92 -7.26 10.39
N PRO A 143 3.76 -6.73 10.78
CA PRO A 143 2.71 -6.43 9.83
C PRO A 143 3.25 -5.57 8.69
N ALA A 144 2.77 -5.81 7.47
CA ALA A 144 3.31 -5.15 6.29
C ALA A 144 2.24 -4.88 5.24
N GLY A 145 2.37 -3.75 4.58
CA GLY A 145 1.56 -3.38 3.46
C GLY A 145 0.42 -2.42 3.77
N LEU A 146 -0.53 -2.37 2.87
CA LEU A 146 -1.74 -1.57 2.99
C LEU A 146 -2.87 -2.47 3.51
N LEU A 147 -3.29 -2.23 4.75
CA LEU A 147 -4.34 -3.01 5.38
C LEU A 147 -5.71 -2.34 5.25
N GLY A 148 -5.74 -1.03 5.06
CA GLY A 148 -6.99 -0.28 4.95
C GLY A 148 -7.73 -0.12 6.27
N PRO A 149 -9.04 0.05 6.23
CA PRO A 149 -9.87 0.21 5.04
C PRO A 149 -9.66 1.55 4.33
N LEU A 150 -9.86 1.56 3.02
CA LEU A 150 -9.85 2.81 2.25
C LEU A 150 -11.21 3.51 2.38
N SER A 151 -11.19 4.81 2.61
CA SER A 151 -12.40 5.62 2.68
C SER A 151 -12.12 7.04 2.21
N PHE A 152 -13.18 7.78 1.89
CA PHE A 152 -13.08 9.19 1.53
C PHE A 152 -13.69 10.05 2.62
N SER A 153 -13.07 11.19 2.89
CA SER A 153 -13.64 12.22 3.75
C SER A 153 -13.69 13.56 3.00
N ILE A 154 -14.75 14.31 3.27
CA ILE A 154 -15.00 15.62 2.67
C ILE A 154 -15.01 16.64 3.80
N THR A 155 -14.21 17.69 3.66
CA THR A 155 -14.21 18.84 4.57
C THR A 155 -14.67 20.09 3.81
N GLU A 156 -15.40 20.93 4.49
CA GLU A 156 -15.82 22.25 3.98
C GLU A 156 -14.98 23.38 4.56
#